data_1ef61b6c1fe1ed0eb63b99f16deeef15
#
_entry.id   1ef61b6c1fe1ed0eb63b99f16deeef15
#
_cell.length_a   1.000
_cell.length_b   1.000
_cell.length_c   1.000
_cell.angle_alpha   90.00
_cell.angle_beta   90.00
_cell.angle_gamma   90.00
#
_symmetry.space_group_name_H-M   'P 1'
#
loop_
_entity.id
_entity.type
_entity.pdbx_description
1 polymer ?
#
loop_
_entity_poly.entity_id
_entity_poly.type
_entity_poly.pdbx_seq_one_letter_code
_entity_poly.pdbx_strand_id
1 'polypeptide(L)'
;MWTEERLNKMLTTPSEALSGELGRLEGDILVLGAGGKMGPTLCVLAKNALRAAGVEKRVIAVSRFSDPLVVELLRENGVEMISADLLVPGALDSLPDAENVIYMAGKKFGTDGNEYATWAMNTWLPSRVAERYQNSRIVVFSSGNLYPKVGVHSGGATEETRTEPVGEYCMSCQGRERMFEYAAKTYGTRVAVYRLNYAVDLRYGVLYDMAHNILEGKPISITTPSFNCIWQGDANEAALRLLGHASAEVFTLNVTGPETAGVQETAKKLGALLGREPIFTGEASDTAYLNNAGKMFRLFGYPTVPLETLIEWQAQWILDGGRALGKPTHFEERKGSY
;
A
#
# COMPACT_ATOMS: atom_id res chain seq x y z
N MET A 1 21.34 6.72 -14.62
CA MET A 1 21.19 5.26 -14.43
C MET A 1 20.52 4.99 -13.09
N TRP A 2 19.52 4.11 -13.07
CA TRP A 2 18.87 3.62 -11.85
C TRP A 2 19.67 2.48 -11.23
N THR A 3 19.66 2.41 -9.89
CA THR A 3 20.21 1.31 -9.10
C THR A 3 19.23 1.01 -7.96
N GLU A 4 19.28 -0.20 -7.40
CA GLU A 4 18.48 -0.57 -6.20
C GLU A 4 18.77 0.37 -5.03
N GLU A 5 20.03 0.75 -4.83
CA GLU A 5 20.43 1.68 -3.77
C GLU A 5 19.79 3.06 -3.94
N ARG A 6 19.83 3.62 -5.16
CA ARG A 6 19.18 4.89 -5.48
C ARG A 6 17.67 4.82 -5.24
N LEU A 7 17.03 3.74 -5.72
CA LEU A 7 15.60 3.53 -5.54
C LEU A 7 15.23 3.43 -4.06
N ASN A 8 15.95 2.59 -3.30
CA ASN A 8 15.71 2.43 -1.86
C ASN A 8 15.93 3.75 -1.11
N LYS A 9 16.96 4.52 -1.45
CA LYS A 9 17.20 5.84 -0.86
C LYS A 9 16.00 6.78 -1.10
N MET A 10 15.47 6.83 -2.34
CA MET A 10 14.32 7.67 -2.66
C MET A 10 13.05 7.24 -1.93
N LEU A 11 12.83 5.93 -1.77
CA LEU A 11 11.69 5.37 -1.05
C LEU A 11 11.75 5.56 0.48
N THR A 12 12.92 5.87 1.02
CA THR A 12 13.18 5.88 2.48
C THR A 12 13.77 7.19 3.00
N THR A 13 13.79 8.22 2.16
CA THR A 13 14.15 9.59 2.59
C THR A 13 12.91 10.27 3.17
N PRO A 14 12.88 10.59 4.48
CA PRO A 14 11.73 11.21 5.12
C PRO A 14 11.65 12.70 4.80
N SER A 15 10.44 13.23 4.75
CA SER A 15 10.20 14.67 4.80
C SER A 15 10.48 15.25 6.19
N GLU A 16 10.66 16.57 6.28
CA GLU A 16 10.74 17.28 7.56
C GLU A 16 9.44 17.13 8.35
N ALA A 17 8.29 17.14 7.67
CA ALA A 17 6.99 16.97 8.29
C ALA A 17 6.86 15.59 8.95
N LEU A 18 7.20 14.51 8.24
CA LEU A 18 7.20 13.15 8.79
C LEU A 18 8.13 13.04 10.00
N SER A 19 9.36 13.55 9.87
CA SER A 19 10.36 13.51 10.93
C SER A 19 9.86 14.23 12.20
N GLY A 20 9.29 15.43 12.02
CA GLY A 20 8.74 16.20 13.12
C GLY A 20 7.51 15.55 13.78
N GLU A 21 6.63 14.92 13.01
CA GLU A 21 5.44 14.23 13.50
C GLU A 21 5.82 12.95 14.27
N LEU A 22 6.68 12.09 13.71
CA LEU A 22 7.13 10.87 14.38
C LEU A 22 8.01 11.15 15.60
N GLY A 23 8.76 12.25 15.57
CA GLY A 23 9.55 12.70 16.74
C GLY A 23 8.67 12.98 17.96
N ARG A 24 7.49 13.57 17.74
CA ARG A 24 6.51 13.88 18.80
C ARG A 24 5.60 12.71 19.19
N LEU A 25 5.46 11.71 18.34
CA LEU A 25 4.61 10.54 18.59
C LEU A 25 5.27 9.67 19.68
N GLU A 26 4.58 9.43 20.80
CA GLU A 26 5.10 8.59 21.87
C GLU A 26 5.12 7.11 21.52
N GLY A 27 6.14 6.41 22.04
CA GLY A 27 6.28 4.95 21.98
C GLY A 27 6.90 4.40 20.69
N ASP A 28 7.03 3.09 20.67
CA ASP A 28 7.61 2.32 19.57
C ASP A 28 6.62 2.11 18.42
N ILE A 29 7.13 1.76 17.27
CA ILE A 29 6.33 1.46 16.07
C ILE A 29 6.47 -0.01 15.72
N LEU A 30 5.36 -0.75 15.75
CA LEU A 30 5.26 -2.16 15.36
C LEU A 30 4.58 -2.27 14.00
N VAL A 31 5.20 -2.96 13.06
CA VAL A 31 4.66 -3.17 11.71
C VAL A 31 4.35 -4.65 11.49
N LEU A 32 3.08 -5.00 11.48
CA LEU A 32 2.60 -6.38 11.29
C LEU A 32 2.38 -6.65 9.79
N GLY A 33 3.09 -7.61 9.24
CA GLY A 33 3.11 -7.92 7.81
C GLY A 33 4.20 -7.18 7.04
N ALA A 34 5.27 -6.78 7.70
CA ALA A 34 6.36 -5.97 7.16
C ALA A 34 7.15 -6.61 6.01
N GLY A 35 7.08 -7.91 5.78
CA GLY A 35 7.77 -8.59 4.68
C GLY A 35 7.09 -8.50 3.31
N GLY A 36 5.98 -7.73 3.20
CA GLY A 36 5.27 -7.50 1.95
C GLY A 36 5.99 -6.49 1.02
N LYS A 37 5.28 -6.04 -0.04
CA LYS A 37 5.84 -5.10 -1.05
C LYS A 37 6.27 -3.76 -0.47
N MET A 38 5.46 -3.17 0.40
CA MET A 38 5.65 -1.81 0.94
C MET A 38 6.36 -1.80 2.30
N GLY A 39 6.16 -2.86 3.09
CA GLY A 39 6.59 -2.91 4.48
C GLY A 39 8.08 -2.66 4.72
N PRO A 40 9.00 -3.26 3.94
CA PRO A 40 10.43 -3.04 4.15
C PRO A 40 10.82 -1.57 4.06
N THR A 41 10.41 -0.88 2.99
CA THR A 41 10.70 0.55 2.80
C THR A 41 9.92 1.45 3.76
N LEU A 42 8.73 1.06 4.19
CA LEU A 42 7.98 1.76 5.24
C LEU A 42 8.73 1.71 6.59
N CYS A 43 9.24 0.54 6.99
CA CYS A 43 10.01 0.39 8.23
C CYS A 43 11.31 1.20 8.20
N VAL A 44 12.03 1.17 7.08
CA VAL A 44 13.26 1.96 6.92
C VAL A 44 12.96 3.46 6.91
N LEU A 45 11.90 3.89 6.23
CA LEU A 45 11.44 5.29 6.23
C LEU A 45 11.12 5.77 7.65
N ALA A 46 10.39 4.97 8.44
CA ALA A 46 10.10 5.26 9.83
C ALA A 46 11.39 5.41 10.67
N LYS A 47 12.33 4.49 10.52
CA LYS A 47 13.61 4.54 11.24
C LYS A 47 14.44 5.76 10.85
N ASN A 48 14.48 6.10 9.57
CA ASN A 48 15.18 7.29 9.08
C ASN A 48 14.52 8.59 9.58
N ALA A 49 13.19 8.65 9.63
CA ALA A 49 12.46 9.80 10.17
C ALA A 49 12.74 10.01 11.65
N LEU A 50 12.76 8.94 12.45
CA LEU A 50 13.11 9.00 13.87
C LEU A 50 14.56 9.46 14.09
N ARG A 51 15.51 8.97 13.28
CA ARG A 51 16.90 9.43 13.31
C ARG A 51 17.01 10.92 12.95
N ALA A 52 16.30 11.37 11.92
CA ALA A 52 16.28 12.78 11.51
C ALA A 52 15.67 13.68 12.60
N ALA A 53 14.71 13.17 13.37
CA ALA A 53 14.14 13.85 14.54
C ALA A 53 15.04 13.83 15.78
N GLY A 54 16.13 13.08 15.77
CA GLY A 54 17.03 12.94 16.92
C GLY A 54 16.44 12.15 18.09
N VAL A 55 15.48 11.25 17.83
CA VAL A 55 14.81 10.43 18.86
C VAL A 55 15.12 8.95 18.67
N GLU A 56 15.35 8.26 19.80
CA GLU A 56 15.56 6.82 19.79
C GLU A 56 14.28 6.09 20.15
N LYS A 57 13.68 5.45 19.14
CA LYS A 57 12.53 4.55 19.27
C LYS A 57 12.78 3.31 18.45
N ARG A 58 12.18 2.21 18.86
CA ARG A 58 12.24 0.98 18.08
C ARG A 58 11.25 1.05 16.91
N VAL A 59 11.68 0.56 15.76
CA VAL A 59 10.81 0.17 14.66
C VAL A 59 10.95 -1.34 14.55
N ILE A 60 9.85 -2.05 14.81
CA ILE A 60 9.82 -3.50 14.92
C ILE A 60 9.01 -4.05 13.75
N ALA A 61 9.69 -4.74 12.86
CA ALA A 61 9.10 -5.39 11.68
C ALA A 61 8.76 -6.84 12.00
N VAL A 62 7.49 -7.23 11.83
CA VAL A 62 7.03 -8.61 12.06
C VAL A 62 6.56 -9.22 10.76
N SER A 63 7.15 -10.34 10.37
CA SER A 63 6.77 -11.14 9.20
C SER A 63 7.50 -12.48 9.23
N ARG A 64 7.21 -13.36 8.25
CA ARG A 64 7.96 -14.61 8.04
C ARG A 64 9.34 -14.41 7.39
N PHE A 65 9.59 -13.27 6.77
CA PHE A 65 10.85 -12.87 6.13
C PHE A 65 11.46 -13.93 5.22
N SER A 66 10.75 -14.31 4.17
CA SER A 66 11.20 -15.31 3.19
C SER A 66 12.21 -14.76 2.16
N ASP A 67 12.33 -13.42 2.02
CA ASP A 67 13.25 -12.78 1.08
C ASP A 67 14.51 -12.28 1.81
N PRO A 68 15.70 -12.85 1.51
CA PRO A 68 16.97 -12.43 2.13
C PRO A 68 17.32 -10.96 1.90
N LEU A 69 16.95 -10.39 0.75
CA LEU A 69 17.22 -8.98 0.44
C LEU A 69 16.41 -8.04 1.34
N VAL A 70 15.20 -8.45 1.70
CA VAL A 70 14.38 -7.71 2.69
C VAL A 70 15.04 -7.75 4.07
N VAL A 71 15.52 -8.92 4.48
CA VAL A 71 16.22 -9.10 5.77
C VAL A 71 17.47 -8.23 5.85
N GLU A 72 18.26 -8.20 4.77
CA GLU A 72 19.47 -7.38 4.68
C GLU A 72 19.14 -5.88 4.77
N LEU A 73 18.18 -5.41 3.96
CA LEU A 73 17.74 -4.01 3.96
C LEU A 73 17.29 -3.54 5.36
N LEU A 74 16.49 -4.35 6.05
CA LEU A 74 16.00 -4.00 7.39
C LEU A 74 17.15 -3.97 8.42
N ARG A 75 18.04 -4.97 8.38
CA ARG A 75 19.18 -5.08 9.30
C ARG A 75 20.15 -3.91 9.16
N GLU A 76 20.54 -3.58 7.93
CA GLU A 76 21.47 -2.48 7.65
C GLU A 76 20.94 -1.12 8.12
N ASN A 77 19.61 -0.97 8.12
CA ASN A 77 18.95 0.26 8.55
C ASN A 77 18.56 0.26 10.04
N GLY A 78 18.92 -0.78 10.80
CA GLY A 78 18.69 -0.84 12.25
C GLY A 78 17.20 -0.99 12.62
N VAL A 79 16.43 -1.67 11.77
CA VAL A 79 15.06 -2.10 12.07
C VAL A 79 15.11 -3.43 12.81
N GLU A 80 14.42 -3.52 13.94
CA GLU A 80 14.28 -4.75 14.70
C GLU A 80 13.35 -5.72 13.94
N MET A 81 13.72 -6.99 13.86
CA MET A 81 12.95 -7.99 13.13
C MET A 81 12.52 -9.14 14.05
N ILE A 82 11.23 -9.47 14.00
CA ILE A 82 10.67 -10.65 14.66
C ILE A 82 10.07 -11.56 13.57
N SER A 83 10.67 -12.74 13.39
CA SER A 83 10.13 -13.73 12.44
C SER A 83 8.97 -14.47 13.08
N ALA A 84 7.77 -14.27 12.53
CA ALA A 84 6.54 -14.92 13.02
C ALA A 84 5.53 -15.15 11.90
N ASP A 85 4.83 -16.27 11.94
CA ASP A 85 3.56 -16.45 11.23
C ASP A 85 2.42 -16.05 12.17
N LEU A 86 1.77 -14.95 11.86
CA LEU A 86 0.74 -14.36 12.71
C LEU A 86 -0.54 -15.21 12.82
N LEU A 87 -0.72 -16.20 11.94
CA LEU A 87 -1.85 -17.14 12.02
C LEU A 87 -1.61 -18.28 13.02
N VAL A 88 -0.37 -18.50 13.44
CA VAL A 88 -0.06 -19.55 14.43
C VAL A 88 -0.63 -19.15 15.81
N PRO A 89 -1.32 -20.06 16.50
CA PRO A 89 -1.82 -19.80 17.85
C PRO A 89 -0.69 -19.34 18.80
N GLY A 90 -0.94 -18.28 19.57
CA GLY A 90 0.04 -17.73 20.51
C GLY A 90 1.10 -16.81 19.87
N ALA A 91 1.20 -16.74 18.55
CA ALA A 91 2.19 -15.89 17.89
C ALA A 91 2.04 -14.40 18.28
N LEU A 92 0.82 -13.90 18.34
CA LEU A 92 0.55 -12.51 18.73
C LEU A 92 0.90 -12.23 20.20
N ASP A 93 0.72 -13.22 21.07
CA ASP A 93 0.96 -13.08 22.52
C ASP A 93 2.45 -12.96 22.83
N SER A 94 3.31 -13.51 21.96
CA SER A 94 4.77 -13.43 22.07
C SER A 94 5.36 -12.11 21.53
N LEU A 95 4.56 -11.29 20.85
CA LEU A 95 5.02 -10.00 20.33
C LEU A 95 5.03 -8.94 21.42
N PRO A 96 5.96 -7.97 21.35
CA PRO A 96 6.02 -6.88 22.32
C PRO A 96 4.77 -5.99 22.27
N ASP A 97 4.50 -5.32 23.36
CA ASP A 97 3.58 -4.18 23.37
C ASP A 97 4.16 -3.04 22.54
N ALA A 98 3.31 -2.27 21.89
CA ALA A 98 3.69 -1.10 21.15
C ALA A 98 2.56 -0.06 21.19
N GLU A 99 2.91 1.19 21.34
CA GLU A 99 1.94 2.29 21.33
C GLU A 99 1.40 2.56 19.95
N ASN A 100 2.17 2.24 18.90
CA ASN A 100 1.83 2.50 17.52
C ASN A 100 1.95 1.23 16.69
N VAL A 101 0.87 0.81 16.07
CA VAL A 101 0.80 -0.41 15.27
C VAL A 101 0.39 -0.05 13.84
N ILE A 102 1.15 -0.54 12.87
CA ILE A 102 0.75 -0.51 11.46
C ILE A 102 0.41 -1.94 11.03
N TYR A 103 -0.86 -2.17 10.78
CA TYR A 103 -1.35 -3.46 10.31
C TYR A 103 -1.42 -3.48 8.79
N MET A 104 -0.54 -4.24 8.16
CA MET A 104 -0.48 -4.39 6.70
C MET A 104 -0.39 -5.85 6.25
N ALA A 105 -0.59 -6.80 7.17
CA ALA A 105 -0.71 -8.21 6.81
C ALA A 105 -2.00 -8.43 6.00
N GLY A 106 -1.89 -9.21 4.92
CA GLY A 106 -3.05 -9.52 4.08
C GLY A 106 -2.69 -10.51 2.97
N LYS A 107 -3.73 -11.13 2.41
CA LYS A 107 -3.65 -12.03 1.26
C LYS A 107 -4.57 -11.50 0.16
N LYS A 108 -3.99 -11.13 -0.99
CA LYS A 108 -4.73 -10.64 -2.17
C LYS A 108 -4.85 -11.72 -3.25
N PHE A 109 -3.77 -12.46 -3.51
CA PHE A 109 -3.68 -13.39 -4.63
C PHE A 109 -3.84 -14.84 -4.21
N GLY A 110 -4.30 -15.68 -5.15
CA GLY A 110 -4.56 -17.10 -4.91
C GLY A 110 -5.74 -17.31 -3.97
N THR A 111 -6.81 -16.55 -4.18
CA THR A 111 -8.05 -16.60 -3.40
C THR A 111 -8.94 -17.74 -3.86
N ASP A 112 -9.06 -17.96 -5.18
CA ASP A 112 -9.91 -18.97 -5.77
C ASP A 112 -9.52 -20.37 -5.28
N GLY A 113 -10.46 -21.07 -4.64
CA GLY A 113 -10.24 -22.37 -4.00
C GLY A 113 -9.52 -22.30 -2.65
N ASN A 114 -9.17 -21.11 -2.18
CA ASN A 114 -8.51 -20.85 -0.90
C ASN A 114 -9.15 -19.68 -0.14
N GLU A 115 -10.44 -19.48 -0.31
CA GLU A 115 -11.22 -18.38 0.28
C GLU A 115 -11.08 -18.36 1.81
N TYR A 116 -11.13 -19.52 2.44
CA TYR A 116 -10.96 -19.68 3.89
C TYR A 116 -9.62 -19.08 4.39
N ALA A 117 -8.53 -19.25 3.62
CA ALA A 117 -7.23 -18.71 4.00
C ALA A 117 -7.16 -17.19 3.76
N THR A 118 -7.87 -16.68 2.76
CA THR A 118 -8.03 -15.25 2.51
C THR A 118 -8.80 -14.59 3.66
N TRP A 119 -9.91 -15.18 4.09
CA TRP A 119 -10.70 -14.70 5.23
C TRP A 119 -9.95 -14.81 6.56
N ALA A 120 -9.21 -15.91 6.77
CA ALA A 120 -8.37 -16.06 7.96
C ALA A 120 -7.33 -14.93 8.06
N MET A 121 -6.64 -14.62 6.97
CA MET A 121 -5.61 -13.56 6.94
C MET A 121 -6.23 -12.16 6.97
N ASN A 122 -7.32 -11.94 6.26
CA ASN A 122 -7.86 -10.59 6.03
C ASN A 122 -8.93 -10.17 7.04
N THR A 123 -9.56 -11.11 7.78
CA THR A 123 -10.65 -10.79 8.71
C THR A 123 -10.42 -11.37 10.10
N TRP A 124 -10.14 -12.69 10.21
CA TRP A 124 -9.94 -13.32 11.51
C TRP A 124 -8.68 -12.84 12.22
N LEU A 125 -7.54 -12.80 11.55
CA LEU A 125 -6.31 -12.24 12.12
C LEU A 125 -6.48 -10.78 12.56
N PRO A 126 -7.06 -9.87 11.76
CA PRO A 126 -7.45 -8.53 12.21
C PRO A 126 -8.18 -8.46 13.55
N SER A 127 -9.16 -9.36 13.78
CA SER A 127 -9.89 -9.37 15.06
C SER A 127 -8.97 -9.67 16.25
N ARG A 128 -8.04 -10.62 16.07
CA ARG A 128 -7.05 -10.98 17.09
C ARG A 128 -6.03 -9.86 17.35
N VAL A 129 -5.59 -9.19 16.28
CA VAL A 129 -4.69 -8.03 16.39
C VAL A 129 -5.39 -6.87 17.09
N ALA A 130 -6.64 -6.59 16.74
CA ALA A 130 -7.43 -5.53 17.34
C ALA A 130 -7.65 -5.75 18.86
N GLU A 131 -7.86 -6.98 19.28
CA GLU A 131 -7.94 -7.38 20.70
C GLU A 131 -6.59 -7.25 21.41
N ARG A 132 -5.51 -7.78 20.80
CA ARG A 132 -4.15 -7.74 21.37
C ARG A 132 -3.63 -6.32 21.57
N TYR A 133 -3.89 -5.43 20.64
CA TYR A 133 -3.39 -4.06 20.60
C TYR A 133 -4.48 -3.01 20.87
N GLN A 134 -5.49 -3.35 21.68
CA GLN A 134 -6.65 -2.49 21.95
C GLN A 134 -6.27 -1.11 22.54
N ASN A 135 -5.13 -0.99 23.21
CA ASN A 135 -4.65 0.25 23.81
C ASN A 135 -3.74 1.07 22.87
N SER A 136 -3.41 0.56 21.70
CA SER A 136 -2.51 1.19 20.74
C SER A 136 -3.24 2.16 19.81
N ARG A 137 -2.44 3.00 19.11
CA ARG A 137 -2.87 3.66 17.87
C ARG A 137 -2.65 2.69 16.72
N ILE A 138 -3.64 2.43 15.92
CA ILE A 138 -3.55 1.44 14.86
C ILE A 138 -3.86 2.07 13.51
N VAL A 139 -2.92 2.00 12.57
CA VAL A 139 -3.16 2.26 11.14
C VAL A 139 -3.41 0.93 10.44
N VAL A 140 -4.57 0.80 9.82
CA VAL A 140 -5.02 -0.42 9.15
C VAL A 140 -4.95 -0.25 7.65
N PHE A 141 -4.06 -0.98 6.99
CA PHE A 141 -4.04 -1.03 5.53
C PHE A 141 -5.28 -1.74 5.01
N SER A 142 -6.05 -1.01 4.22
CA SER A 142 -7.23 -1.45 3.50
C SER A 142 -7.05 -1.22 2.00
N SER A 143 -8.12 -1.25 1.22
CA SER A 143 -8.07 -1.17 -0.23
C SER A 143 -9.07 -0.16 -0.77
N GLY A 144 -8.67 0.58 -1.79
CA GLY A 144 -9.57 1.40 -2.59
C GLY A 144 -10.58 0.60 -3.40
N ASN A 145 -10.33 -0.69 -3.61
CA ASN A 145 -11.25 -1.59 -4.33
C ASN A 145 -12.50 -1.98 -3.48
N LEU A 146 -12.62 -1.46 -2.26
CA LEU A 146 -13.86 -1.58 -1.49
C LEU A 146 -15.00 -0.73 -2.04
N TYR A 147 -14.68 0.31 -2.78
CA TYR A 147 -15.67 1.16 -3.44
C TYR A 147 -16.21 0.51 -4.72
N PRO A 148 -17.42 0.88 -5.14
CA PRO A 148 -17.88 0.53 -6.49
C PRO A 148 -16.96 1.13 -7.55
N LYS A 149 -16.97 0.54 -8.74
CA LYS A 149 -16.42 1.20 -9.92
C LYS A 149 -17.23 2.47 -10.20
N VAL A 150 -16.56 3.59 -10.38
CA VAL A 150 -17.19 4.89 -10.63
C VAL A 150 -16.88 5.38 -12.05
N GLY A 151 -17.68 6.29 -12.57
CA GLY A 151 -17.45 6.88 -13.88
C GLY A 151 -16.08 7.51 -14.00
N VAL A 152 -15.39 7.34 -15.13
CA VAL A 152 -14.01 7.83 -15.32
C VAL A 152 -13.86 9.35 -15.19
N HIS A 153 -14.96 10.09 -15.30
CA HIS A 153 -14.99 11.55 -15.14
C HIS A 153 -15.58 12.01 -13.79
N SER A 154 -15.85 11.08 -12.85
CA SER A 154 -16.50 11.40 -11.57
C SER A 154 -15.58 12.08 -10.53
N GLY A 155 -14.27 12.06 -10.75
CA GLY A 155 -13.27 12.47 -9.77
C GLY A 155 -12.95 11.43 -8.70
N GLY A 156 -13.50 10.22 -8.79
CA GLY A 156 -13.21 9.10 -7.89
C GLY A 156 -14.13 9.02 -6.66
N ALA A 157 -14.19 7.86 -6.02
CA ALA A 157 -14.92 7.62 -4.78
C ALA A 157 -14.26 8.33 -3.60
N THR A 158 -15.02 9.03 -2.79
CA THR A 158 -14.57 9.68 -1.55
C THR A 158 -14.75 8.76 -0.35
N GLU A 159 -14.28 9.17 0.83
CA GLU A 159 -14.44 8.40 2.07
C GLU A 159 -15.91 8.25 2.50
N GLU A 160 -16.81 9.16 2.04
CA GLU A 160 -18.26 9.10 2.27
C GLU A 160 -18.99 8.18 1.28
N THR A 161 -18.31 7.78 0.20
CA THR A 161 -18.91 6.84 -0.76
C THR A 161 -19.13 5.48 -0.08
N ARG A 162 -20.35 4.96 -0.18
CA ARG A 162 -20.68 3.63 0.36
C ARG A 162 -19.79 2.57 -0.31
N THR A 163 -19.24 1.69 0.51
CA THR A 163 -18.47 0.55 0.03
C THR A 163 -19.38 -0.52 -0.57
N GLU A 164 -18.98 -1.08 -1.71
CA GLU A 164 -19.66 -2.17 -2.42
C GLU A 164 -18.61 -3.19 -2.92
N PRO A 165 -17.96 -3.91 -1.98
CA PRO A 165 -16.86 -4.80 -2.33
C PRO A 165 -17.34 -5.97 -3.21
N VAL A 166 -16.55 -6.28 -4.24
CA VAL A 166 -16.81 -7.39 -5.16
C VAL A 166 -15.70 -8.42 -5.02
N GLY A 167 -16.10 -9.69 -4.86
CA GLY A 167 -15.19 -10.82 -4.70
C GLY A 167 -14.62 -11.00 -3.30
N GLU A 168 -14.09 -12.18 -3.03
CA GLU A 168 -13.65 -12.63 -1.71
C GLU A 168 -12.57 -11.72 -1.09
N TYR A 169 -11.62 -11.27 -1.91
CA TYR A 169 -10.58 -10.36 -1.44
C TYR A 169 -11.16 -9.06 -0.90
N CYS A 170 -11.98 -8.37 -1.69
CA CYS A 170 -12.53 -7.07 -1.29
C CYS A 170 -13.49 -7.23 -0.10
N MET A 171 -14.34 -8.26 -0.11
CA MET A 171 -15.25 -8.57 1.00
C MET A 171 -14.48 -8.85 2.29
N SER A 172 -13.41 -9.62 2.24
CA SER A 172 -12.56 -9.90 3.40
C SER A 172 -11.78 -8.65 3.88
N CYS A 173 -11.40 -7.74 2.99
CA CYS A 173 -10.83 -6.44 3.37
C CYS A 173 -11.87 -5.55 4.07
N GLN A 174 -13.13 -5.57 3.64
CA GLN A 174 -14.21 -4.91 4.38
C GLN A 174 -14.41 -5.54 5.76
N GLY A 175 -14.36 -6.86 5.85
CA GLY A 175 -14.35 -7.58 7.13
C GLY A 175 -13.23 -7.10 8.06
N ARG A 176 -12.02 -6.87 7.51
CA ARG A 176 -10.89 -6.27 8.25
C ARG A 176 -11.27 -4.93 8.87
N GLU A 177 -11.80 -4.01 8.08
CA GLU A 177 -12.22 -2.70 8.58
C GLU A 177 -13.24 -2.85 9.71
N ARG A 178 -14.23 -3.74 9.55
CA ARG A 178 -15.27 -4.00 10.57
C ARG A 178 -14.70 -4.52 11.89
N MET A 179 -13.64 -5.33 11.86
CA MET A 179 -13.00 -5.82 13.09
C MET A 179 -12.33 -4.68 13.86
N PHE A 180 -11.65 -3.77 13.18
CA PHE A 180 -11.05 -2.61 13.83
C PHE A 180 -12.08 -1.55 14.23
N GLU A 181 -13.16 -1.37 13.47
CA GLU A 181 -14.31 -0.54 13.88
C GLU A 181 -14.98 -1.08 15.17
N TYR A 182 -15.13 -2.40 15.27
CA TYR A 182 -15.63 -3.05 16.48
C TYR A 182 -14.70 -2.74 17.68
N ALA A 183 -13.40 -2.88 17.51
CA ALA A 183 -12.44 -2.57 18.57
C ALA A 183 -12.49 -1.09 18.99
N ALA A 184 -12.60 -0.18 18.04
CA ALA A 184 -12.74 1.25 18.32
C ALA A 184 -13.99 1.55 19.15
N LYS A 185 -15.14 0.95 18.80
CA LYS A 185 -16.41 1.13 19.52
C LYS A 185 -16.46 0.43 20.88
N THR A 186 -15.84 -0.75 20.98
CA THR A 186 -15.96 -1.60 22.18
C THR A 186 -14.88 -1.28 23.20
N TYR A 187 -13.65 -1.03 22.77
CA TYR A 187 -12.49 -0.82 23.64
C TYR A 187 -11.98 0.62 23.63
N GLY A 188 -12.50 1.49 22.77
CA GLY A 188 -11.97 2.84 22.58
C GLY A 188 -10.64 2.86 21.82
N THR A 189 -10.29 1.78 21.12
CA THR A 189 -9.05 1.67 20.34
C THR A 189 -8.97 2.80 19.31
N ARG A 190 -7.83 3.47 19.24
CA ARG A 190 -7.59 4.54 18.28
C ARG A 190 -7.21 3.95 16.93
N VAL A 191 -8.09 4.08 15.94
CA VAL A 191 -7.96 3.45 14.62
C VAL A 191 -7.96 4.49 13.50
N ALA A 192 -7.08 4.31 12.54
CA ALA A 192 -7.15 4.97 11.24
C ALA A 192 -7.13 3.92 10.13
N VAL A 193 -8.11 3.98 9.23
CA VAL A 193 -8.23 3.11 8.07
C VAL A 193 -7.58 3.78 6.86
N TYR A 194 -6.60 3.10 6.28
CA TYR A 194 -5.79 3.54 5.16
C TYR A 194 -6.23 2.82 3.89
N ARG A 195 -7.13 3.42 3.09
CA ARG A 195 -7.63 2.85 1.83
C ARG A 195 -6.72 3.20 0.68
N LEU A 196 -5.79 2.30 0.39
CA LEU A 196 -4.80 2.46 -0.66
C LEU A 196 -5.35 2.08 -2.03
N ASN A 197 -5.10 2.92 -3.03
CA ASN A 197 -5.30 2.57 -4.44
C ASN A 197 -4.00 2.75 -5.22
N TYR A 198 -3.43 1.64 -5.69
CA TYR A 198 -2.25 1.49 -6.54
C TYR A 198 -1.00 2.31 -6.13
N ALA A 199 -0.37 1.94 -5.02
CA ALA A 199 1.01 2.36 -4.79
C ALA A 199 1.94 1.72 -5.82
N VAL A 200 2.80 2.54 -6.44
CA VAL A 200 3.76 2.11 -7.45
C VAL A 200 5.20 2.30 -6.95
N ASP A 201 5.99 1.29 -7.19
CA ASP A 201 7.44 1.25 -7.03
C ASP A 201 8.01 0.79 -8.39
N LEU A 202 9.20 1.18 -8.78
CA LEU A 202 9.71 0.87 -10.12
C LEU A 202 9.91 -0.65 -10.37
N ARG A 203 9.87 -1.46 -9.30
CA ARG A 203 9.98 -2.93 -9.33
C ARG A 203 8.65 -3.65 -9.48
N TYR A 204 7.53 -2.93 -9.27
CA TYR A 204 6.17 -3.46 -9.45
C TYR A 204 5.16 -2.30 -9.53
N GLY A 205 3.94 -2.63 -9.89
CA GLY A 205 2.82 -1.67 -9.96
C GLY A 205 2.22 -1.61 -11.35
N VAL A 206 1.14 -0.86 -11.48
CA VAL A 206 0.39 -0.75 -12.75
C VAL A 206 1.28 -0.25 -13.90
N LEU A 207 2.22 0.67 -13.63
CA LEU A 207 3.16 1.18 -14.64
C LEU A 207 4.17 0.10 -15.05
N TYR A 208 4.67 -0.67 -14.07
CA TYR A 208 5.59 -1.78 -14.34
C TYR A 208 4.91 -2.86 -15.20
N ASP A 209 3.67 -3.25 -14.86
CA ASP A 209 2.94 -4.29 -15.59
C ASP A 209 2.69 -3.87 -17.05
N MET A 210 2.28 -2.61 -17.29
CA MET A 210 2.11 -2.07 -18.64
C MET A 210 3.43 -2.05 -19.42
N ALA A 211 4.51 -1.53 -18.83
CA ALA A 211 5.82 -1.45 -19.48
C ALA A 211 6.39 -2.83 -19.80
N HIS A 212 6.23 -3.79 -18.88
CA HIS A 212 6.64 -5.17 -19.09
C HIS A 212 5.85 -5.86 -20.25
N ASN A 213 4.53 -5.67 -20.29
CA ASN A 213 3.70 -6.19 -21.37
C ASN A 213 4.11 -5.59 -22.74
N ILE A 214 4.43 -4.30 -22.80
CA ILE A 214 4.92 -3.65 -24.02
C ILE A 214 6.21 -4.31 -24.51
N LEU A 215 7.17 -4.53 -23.62
CA LEU A 215 8.45 -5.15 -23.99
C LEU A 215 8.31 -6.61 -24.44
N GLU A 216 7.40 -7.35 -23.82
CA GLU A 216 7.12 -8.74 -24.21
C GLU A 216 6.18 -8.89 -25.41
N GLY A 217 5.64 -7.78 -25.94
CA GLY A 217 4.66 -7.80 -27.02
C GLY A 217 3.33 -8.42 -26.60
N LYS A 218 3.01 -8.39 -25.30
CA LYS A 218 1.75 -8.86 -24.74
C LYS A 218 0.68 -7.76 -24.81
N PRO A 219 -0.59 -8.12 -25.06
CA PRO A 219 -1.66 -7.13 -25.09
C PRO A 219 -1.95 -6.57 -23.67
N ILE A 220 -2.28 -5.27 -23.65
CA ILE A 220 -2.76 -4.56 -22.47
C ILE A 220 -4.28 -4.47 -22.57
N SER A 221 -4.99 -4.97 -21.56
CA SER A 221 -6.44 -4.85 -21.51
C SER A 221 -6.86 -3.42 -21.21
N ILE A 222 -7.79 -2.89 -22.02
CA ILE A 222 -8.39 -1.57 -21.83
C ILE A 222 -9.79 -1.63 -21.20
N THR A 223 -10.23 -2.80 -20.74
CA THR A 223 -11.56 -2.97 -20.13
C THR A 223 -11.71 -2.14 -18.85
N THR A 224 -10.63 -1.87 -18.15
CA THR A 224 -10.52 -0.85 -17.10
C THR A 224 -9.75 0.33 -17.70
N PRO A 225 -10.44 1.37 -18.23
CA PRO A 225 -9.81 2.37 -19.10
C PRO A 225 -8.94 3.38 -18.38
N SER A 226 -9.12 3.50 -17.06
CA SER A 226 -8.43 4.49 -16.24
C SER A 226 -8.04 3.94 -14.88
N PHE A 227 -7.02 4.53 -14.29
CA PHE A 227 -6.55 4.26 -12.93
C PHE A 227 -6.03 5.54 -12.29
N ASN A 228 -5.86 5.53 -10.97
CA ASN A 228 -4.98 6.49 -10.30
C ASN A 228 -3.97 5.72 -9.44
N CYS A 229 -2.77 6.27 -9.32
CA CYS A 229 -1.69 5.66 -8.55
C CYS A 229 -0.84 6.72 -7.84
N ILE A 230 -0.10 6.27 -6.84
CA ILE A 230 0.77 7.12 -6.03
C ILE A 230 2.16 6.49 -5.93
N TRP A 231 3.19 7.32 -5.88
CA TRP A 231 4.55 6.88 -5.53
C TRP A 231 4.57 6.20 -4.17
N GLN A 232 5.19 5.02 -4.08
CA GLN A 232 5.20 4.25 -2.83
C GLN A 232 5.88 4.99 -1.67
N GLY A 233 6.86 5.85 -1.93
CA GLY A 233 7.48 6.69 -0.91
C GLY A 233 6.46 7.61 -0.24
N ASP A 234 5.66 8.34 -1.05
CA ASP A 234 4.59 9.21 -0.57
C ASP A 234 3.48 8.42 0.15
N ALA A 235 3.14 7.23 -0.39
CA ALA A 235 2.17 6.35 0.24
C ALA A 235 2.63 5.84 1.61
N ASN A 236 3.90 5.46 1.75
CA ASN A 236 4.48 5.04 3.02
C ASN A 236 4.53 6.20 4.02
N GLU A 237 4.90 7.39 3.56
CA GLU A 237 4.89 8.59 4.40
C GLU A 237 3.49 8.90 4.92
N ALA A 238 2.47 8.86 4.06
CA ALA A 238 1.08 9.07 4.45
C ALA A 238 0.62 8.05 5.51
N ALA A 239 1.01 6.77 5.39
CA ALA A 239 0.69 5.74 6.36
C ALA A 239 1.31 6.00 7.74
N LEU A 240 2.57 6.43 7.78
CA LEU A 240 3.26 6.76 9.03
C LEU A 240 2.66 8.02 9.70
N ARG A 241 2.39 9.06 8.92
CA ARG A 241 1.77 10.30 9.42
C ARG A 241 0.34 10.06 9.93
N LEU A 242 -0.34 9.09 9.35
CA LEU A 242 -1.71 8.73 9.74
C LEU A 242 -1.80 8.19 11.19
N LEU A 243 -0.70 7.71 11.79
CA LEU A 243 -0.66 7.34 13.21
C LEU A 243 -1.11 8.48 14.13
N GLY A 244 -0.77 9.72 13.79
CA GLY A 244 -1.20 10.91 14.52
C GLY A 244 -2.70 11.23 14.42
N HIS A 245 -3.41 10.62 13.47
CA HIS A 245 -4.84 10.81 13.21
C HIS A 245 -5.72 9.64 13.69
N ALA A 246 -5.10 8.56 14.20
CA ALA A 246 -5.87 7.44 14.74
C ALA A 246 -6.73 7.88 15.94
N SER A 247 -8.01 7.57 15.93
CA SER A 247 -8.98 7.99 16.95
C SER A 247 -10.03 6.91 17.23
N ALA A 248 -10.74 7.03 18.35
CA ALA A 248 -11.85 6.13 18.71
C ALA A 248 -13.05 6.30 17.76
N GLU A 249 -13.19 7.48 17.15
CA GLU A 249 -14.01 7.67 15.95
C GLU A 249 -13.17 7.35 14.74
N VAL A 250 -13.31 6.12 14.22
CA VAL A 250 -12.42 5.59 13.17
C VAL A 250 -12.19 6.61 12.05
N PHE A 251 -10.94 7.00 11.88
CA PHE A 251 -10.54 7.95 10.85
C PHE A 251 -10.22 7.21 9.54
N THR A 252 -11.00 7.45 8.50
CA THR A 252 -10.76 6.83 7.18
C THR A 252 -10.10 7.82 6.23
N LEU A 253 -9.10 7.34 5.48
CA LEU A 253 -8.35 8.12 4.49
C LEU A 253 -8.14 7.33 3.21
N ASN A 254 -8.55 7.92 2.07
CA ASN A 254 -8.16 7.44 0.75
C ASN A 254 -6.75 7.92 0.42
N VAL A 255 -5.94 7.01 -0.10
CA VAL A 255 -4.54 7.29 -0.47
C VAL A 255 -4.28 6.84 -1.90
N THR A 256 -4.03 7.81 -2.77
CA THR A 256 -3.65 7.64 -4.17
C THR A 256 -3.14 8.97 -4.72
N GLY A 257 -2.65 8.99 -5.97
CA GLY A 257 -2.29 10.22 -6.67
C GLY A 257 -3.50 11.02 -7.14
N PRO A 258 -3.31 12.30 -7.49
CA PRO A 258 -4.39 13.19 -7.92
C PRO A 258 -4.85 12.95 -9.36
N GLU A 259 -4.01 12.34 -10.19
CA GLU A 259 -4.29 12.17 -11.60
C GLU A 259 -5.18 10.96 -11.88
N THR A 260 -6.20 11.14 -12.72
CA THR A 260 -6.91 10.03 -13.37
C THR A 260 -6.21 9.74 -14.70
N ALA A 261 -5.41 8.68 -14.71
CA ALA A 261 -4.61 8.28 -15.87
C ALA A 261 -5.41 7.38 -16.82
N GLY A 262 -5.38 7.67 -18.12
CA GLY A 262 -5.88 6.76 -19.14
C GLY A 262 -4.88 5.62 -19.40
N VAL A 263 -5.36 4.37 -19.40
CA VAL A 263 -4.51 3.19 -19.65
C VAL A 263 -3.86 3.26 -21.02
N GLN A 264 -4.64 3.58 -22.08
CA GLN A 264 -4.11 3.68 -23.44
C GLN A 264 -3.08 4.81 -23.57
N GLU A 265 -3.34 5.98 -23.00
CA GLU A 265 -2.44 7.13 -23.05
C GLU A 265 -1.13 6.84 -22.32
N THR A 266 -1.23 6.28 -21.13
CA THR A 266 -0.06 5.88 -20.33
C THR A 266 0.78 4.81 -21.04
N ALA A 267 0.12 3.80 -21.60
CA ALA A 267 0.82 2.75 -22.36
C ALA A 267 1.51 3.30 -23.62
N LYS A 268 0.88 4.23 -24.37
CA LYS A 268 1.51 4.90 -25.51
C LYS A 268 2.75 5.72 -25.12
N LYS A 269 2.69 6.45 -24.00
CA LYS A 269 3.84 7.18 -23.47
C LYS A 269 4.98 6.23 -23.09
N LEU A 270 4.67 5.16 -22.34
CA LEU A 270 5.66 4.11 -22.02
C LEU A 270 6.24 3.48 -23.28
N GLY A 271 5.38 3.16 -24.26
CA GLY A 271 5.81 2.61 -25.54
C GLY A 271 6.78 3.51 -26.30
N ALA A 272 6.51 4.80 -26.36
CA ALA A 272 7.40 5.79 -26.97
C ALA A 272 8.76 5.84 -26.29
N LEU A 273 8.79 5.81 -24.95
CA LEU A 273 10.03 5.81 -24.15
C LEU A 273 10.81 4.49 -24.28
N LEU A 274 10.11 3.37 -24.46
CA LEU A 274 10.71 2.04 -24.60
C LEU A 274 11.04 1.67 -26.07
N GLY A 275 10.65 2.51 -27.04
CA GLY A 275 10.84 2.25 -28.46
C GLY A 275 10.00 1.10 -29.01
N ARG A 276 8.80 0.84 -28.45
CA ARG A 276 7.89 -0.24 -28.85
C ARG A 276 6.42 0.22 -28.80
N GLU A 277 5.65 -0.16 -29.80
CA GLU A 277 4.21 0.13 -29.82
C GLU A 277 3.44 -0.82 -28.91
N PRO A 278 2.54 -0.29 -28.03
CA PRO A 278 1.67 -1.12 -27.21
C PRO A 278 0.58 -1.78 -28.03
N ILE A 279 0.24 -3.02 -27.68
CA ILE A 279 -0.89 -3.76 -28.25
C ILE A 279 -2.05 -3.68 -27.25
N PHE A 280 -3.26 -3.37 -27.73
CA PHE A 280 -4.45 -3.26 -26.87
C PHE A 280 -5.45 -4.36 -27.15
N THR A 281 -6.21 -4.76 -26.12
CA THR A 281 -7.29 -5.73 -26.22
C THR A 281 -8.49 -5.34 -25.35
N GLY A 282 -9.66 -5.84 -25.71
CA GLY A 282 -10.92 -5.55 -25.01
C GLY A 282 -11.54 -4.24 -25.46
N GLU A 283 -12.70 -3.94 -24.89
CA GLU A 283 -13.44 -2.69 -25.08
C GLU A 283 -13.41 -1.86 -23.82
N ALA A 284 -13.17 -0.57 -23.95
CA ALA A 284 -13.12 0.35 -22.84
C ALA A 284 -14.51 0.49 -22.21
N SER A 285 -14.58 0.31 -20.89
CA SER A 285 -15.76 0.64 -20.09
C SER A 285 -15.79 2.15 -19.79
N ASP A 286 -16.92 2.64 -19.31
CA ASP A 286 -17.08 4.00 -18.81
C ASP A 286 -16.75 4.14 -17.29
N THR A 287 -16.38 3.04 -16.64
CA THR A 287 -16.13 2.97 -15.19
C THR A 287 -14.79 2.31 -14.87
N ALA A 288 -14.20 2.73 -13.75
CA ALA A 288 -12.97 2.17 -13.19
C ALA A 288 -12.95 2.24 -11.65
N TYR A 289 -12.01 1.54 -11.01
CA TYR A 289 -11.71 1.73 -9.58
C TYR A 289 -10.87 3.00 -9.41
N LEU A 290 -11.53 4.11 -9.14
CA LEU A 290 -10.92 5.43 -8.93
C LEU A 290 -11.26 5.95 -7.54
N ASN A 291 -10.27 6.45 -6.84
CA ASN A 291 -10.42 7.01 -5.51
C ASN A 291 -10.08 8.50 -5.51
N ASN A 292 -10.82 9.27 -4.74
CA ASN A 292 -10.55 10.67 -4.49
C ASN A 292 -9.73 10.82 -3.20
N ALA A 293 -8.50 11.28 -3.31
CA ALA A 293 -7.62 11.49 -2.16
C ALA A 293 -7.56 12.96 -1.71
N GLY A 294 -8.55 13.77 -2.04
CA GLY A 294 -8.61 15.19 -1.69
C GLY A 294 -8.50 15.46 -0.19
N LYS A 295 -8.97 14.53 0.66
CA LYS A 295 -8.79 14.61 2.12
C LYS A 295 -7.31 14.44 2.50
N MET A 296 -6.59 13.48 1.90
CA MET A 296 -5.16 13.29 2.09
C MET A 296 -4.37 14.55 1.68
N PHE A 297 -4.70 15.14 0.53
CA PHE A 297 -3.99 16.33 0.04
C PHE A 297 -4.16 17.54 0.96
N ARG A 298 -5.33 17.69 1.59
CA ARG A 298 -5.54 18.75 2.59
C ARG A 298 -4.78 18.52 3.88
N LEU A 299 -4.54 17.27 4.27
CA LEU A 299 -3.84 16.91 5.51
C LEU A 299 -2.32 16.92 5.34
N PHE A 300 -1.84 16.34 4.26
CA PHE A 300 -0.42 16.00 4.08
C PHE A 300 0.24 16.71 2.91
N GLY A 301 -0.51 17.40 2.07
CA GLY A 301 -0.06 17.94 0.81
C GLY A 301 -0.20 16.96 -0.35
N TYR A 302 0.08 17.43 -1.55
CA TYR A 302 0.10 16.59 -2.74
C TYR A 302 1.29 15.63 -2.71
N PRO A 303 1.19 14.43 -3.35
CA PRO A 303 2.34 13.56 -3.58
C PRO A 303 3.50 14.30 -4.24
N THR A 304 4.72 13.94 -3.85
CA THR A 304 5.94 14.63 -4.31
C THR A 304 6.34 14.24 -5.72
N VAL A 305 5.89 13.08 -6.19
CA VAL A 305 6.22 12.55 -7.52
C VAL A 305 4.97 12.50 -8.40
N PRO A 306 4.86 13.36 -9.41
CA PRO A 306 3.73 13.36 -10.34
C PRO A 306 3.79 12.16 -11.29
N LEU A 307 2.63 11.80 -11.86
CA LEU A 307 2.47 10.63 -12.73
C LEU A 307 3.43 10.63 -13.93
N GLU A 308 3.64 11.78 -14.57
CA GLU A 308 4.55 11.88 -15.72
C GLU A 308 5.98 11.46 -15.37
N THR A 309 6.47 11.92 -14.22
CA THR A 309 7.77 11.53 -13.69
C THR A 309 7.83 10.03 -13.37
N LEU A 310 6.74 9.45 -12.83
CA LEU A 310 6.67 8.01 -12.58
C LEU A 310 6.74 7.19 -13.87
N ILE A 311 6.12 7.65 -14.95
CA ILE A 311 6.17 7.02 -16.27
C ILE A 311 7.61 7.03 -16.82
N GLU A 312 8.28 8.19 -16.75
CA GLU A 312 9.67 8.32 -17.18
C GLU A 312 10.62 7.44 -16.36
N TRP A 313 10.48 7.45 -15.03
CA TRP A 313 11.29 6.62 -14.15
C TRP A 313 11.06 5.14 -14.39
N GLN A 314 9.83 4.74 -14.61
CA GLN A 314 9.48 3.35 -14.90
C GLN A 314 10.13 2.85 -16.20
N ALA A 315 10.05 3.64 -17.27
CA ALA A 315 10.70 3.30 -18.53
C ALA A 315 12.22 3.20 -18.36
N GLN A 316 12.83 4.19 -17.70
CA GLN A 316 14.28 4.22 -17.48
C GLN A 316 14.75 3.07 -16.55
N TRP A 317 13.98 2.71 -15.50
CA TRP A 317 14.26 1.57 -14.64
C TRP A 317 14.41 0.27 -15.43
N ILE A 318 13.47 0.04 -16.35
CA ILE A 318 13.48 -1.17 -17.18
C ILE A 318 14.64 -1.14 -18.19
N LEU A 319 14.90 0.01 -18.84
CA LEU A 319 16.01 0.18 -19.77
C LEU A 319 17.38 0.01 -19.08
N ASP A 320 17.49 0.37 -17.82
CA ASP A 320 18.68 0.18 -17.00
C ASP A 320 18.82 -1.29 -16.48
N GLY A 321 17.89 -2.18 -16.81
CA GLY A 321 17.90 -3.60 -16.36
C GLY A 321 17.46 -3.78 -14.91
N GLY A 322 16.64 -2.86 -14.39
CA GLY A 322 16.16 -2.88 -13.02
C GLY A 322 15.33 -4.13 -12.69
N ARG A 323 15.51 -4.64 -11.46
CA ARG A 323 14.87 -5.87 -10.98
C ARG A 323 13.34 -5.73 -10.87
N ALA A 324 12.65 -6.83 -11.13
CA ALA A 324 11.21 -6.98 -10.85
C ALA A 324 10.96 -7.74 -9.54
N LEU A 325 9.84 -7.43 -8.85
CA LEU A 325 9.37 -8.22 -7.71
C LEU A 325 8.53 -9.44 -8.13
N GLY A 326 8.17 -9.57 -9.42
CA GLY A 326 7.39 -10.69 -9.94
C GLY A 326 6.00 -10.82 -9.31
N LYS A 327 5.34 -9.70 -9.01
CA LYS A 327 4.04 -9.65 -8.32
C LYS A 327 3.08 -8.76 -9.11
N PRO A 328 2.38 -9.27 -10.15
CA PRO A 328 1.48 -8.48 -10.99
C PRO A 328 0.35 -7.86 -10.16
N THR A 329 -0.22 -6.76 -10.66
CA THR A 329 -1.27 -6.00 -9.97
C THR A 329 -2.68 -6.48 -10.28
N HIS A 330 -2.90 -7.05 -11.49
CA HIS A 330 -4.21 -7.34 -12.05
C HIS A 330 -5.13 -6.11 -12.03
N PHE A 331 -4.60 -4.96 -12.48
CA PHE A 331 -5.33 -3.69 -12.47
C PHE A 331 -6.54 -3.69 -13.43
N GLU A 332 -6.53 -4.57 -14.41
CA GLU A 332 -7.62 -4.81 -15.36
C GLU A 332 -8.81 -5.58 -14.76
N GLU A 333 -8.60 -6.19 -13.57
CA GLU A 333 -9.62 -7.05 -12.94
C GLU A 333 -10.86 -6.26 -12.52
N ARG A 334 -12.03 -6.76 -12.91
CA ARG A 334 -13.32 -6.10 -12.70
C ARG A 334 -14.35 -6.94 -11.93
N LYS A 335 -14.09 -8.25 -11.76
CA LYS A 335 -15.03 -9.22 -11.15
C LYS A 335 -14.63 -9.63 -9.74
N GLY A 336 -13.48 -9.15 -9.25
CA GLY A 336 -12.96 -9.44 -7.90
C GLY A 336 -12.21 -10.76 -7.77
N SER A 337 -11.77 -11.34 -8.89
CA SER A 337 -10.92 -12.54 -8.95
C SER A 337 -9.44 -12.11 -8.94
N TYR A 338 -8.70 -12.48 -7.87
CA TYR A 338 -7.30 -12.08 -7.68
C TYR A 338 -6.39 -13.28 -7.37
#